data_2497f9de7724f22eb137cb3e6263ce0c
#
_entry.id   2497f9de7724f22eb137cb3e6263ce0c
#
_cell.length_a   1.000
_cell.length_b   1.000
_cell.length_c   1.000
_cell.angle_alpha   90.00
_cell.angle_beta   90.00
_cell.angle_gamma   90.00
#
_symmetry.space_group_name_H-M   'P 1'
#
loop_
_entity.id
_entity.type
_entity.pdbx_description
1 polymer ?
#
loop_
_entity_poly.entity_id
_entity_poly.type
_entity_poly.pdbx_seq_one_letter_code
_entity_poly.pdbx_strand_id
1 'polypeptide(L)'
;MLQAVMISPGEIIIHNTNKPSLKAREILINIKRIGICGSDIHVYHGLHPYTKYPIVQGHEVSGIVAEVSPDVEGFQPGDPVVFMPQETCGECYPCRHDMYHICDHLKVIGFQANGAAQEFFSIAVDKVLKLPSSINLDQAAMIEPLSVAVHAVNRAGSVNGQKVLVLGAGTMANLVG
;
A
#
# COMPACT_ATOMS: atom_id res chain seq x y z
N MET A 1 18.03 10.30 1.79
CA MET A 1 17.48 8.94 1.82
C MET A 1 17.58 8.28 0.45
N LEU A 2 17.65 6.95 0.42
CA LEU A 2 17.58 6.19 -0.84
C LEU A 2 16.12 6.07 -1.31
N GLN A 3 15.94 6.16 -2.63
CA GLN A 3 14.67 5.99 -3.32
C GLN A 3 14.89 5.20 -4.62
N ALA A 4 14.06 4.20 -4.88
CA ALA A 4 14.04 3.46 -6.14
C ALA A 4 12.96 4.04 -7.06
N VAL A 5 13.36 4.54 -8.21
CA VAL A 5 12.45 5.15 -9.20
C VAL A 5 12.50 4.33 -10.47
N MET A 6 11.36 3.89 -10.93
CA MET A 6 11.19 3.32 -12.27
C MET A 6 11.03 4.48 -13.26
N ILE A 7 12.08 4.74 -14.06
CA ILE A 7 12.11 5.88 -14.97
C ILE A 7 11.48 5.56 -16.33
N SER A 8 11.46 4.28 -16.70
CA SER A 8 10.82 3.75 -17.90
C SER A 8 10.55 2.26 -17.70
N PRO A 9 9.77 1.60 -18.55
CA PRO A 9 9.62 0.15 -18.50
C PRO A 9 10.97 -0.58 -18.54
N GLY A 10 11.18 -1.47 -17.55
CA GLY A 10 12.40 -2.26 -17.41
C GLY A 10 13.59 -1.52 -16.78
N GLU A 11 13.46 -0.24 -16.44
CA GLU A 11 14.57 0.56 -15.93
C GLU A 11 14.27 1.19 -14.57
N ILE A 12 14.96 0.70 -13.53
CA ILE A 12 14.88 1.22 -12.17
C ILE A 12 16.22 1.83 -11.80
N ILE A 13 16.20 3.06 -11.32
CA ILE A 13 17.38 3.72 -10.75
C ILE A 13 17.20 3.88 -9.23
N ILE A 14 18.31 3.74 -8.51
CA ILE A 14 18.37 4.06 -7.09
C ILE A 14 19.18 5.34 -6.93
N HIS A 15 18.58 6.34 -6.29
CA HIS A 15 19.24 7.63 -6.10
C HIS A 15 19.01 8.17 -4.70
N ASN A 16 19.79 9.17 -4.33
CA ASN A 16 19.60 9.92 -3.10
C ASN A 16 18.60 11.06 -3.32
N THR A 17 17.64 11.20 -2.42
CA THR A 17 16.70 12.31 -2.36
C THR A 17 16.57 12.84 -0.94
N ASN A 18 15.95 13.98 -0.76
CA ASN A 18 15.66 14.52 0.56
C ASN A 18 14.59 13.68 1.26
N LYS A 19 14.73 13.55 2.59
CA LYS A 19 13.69 12.97 3.42
C LYS A 19 12.42 13.84 3.33
N PRO A 20 11.20 13.26 3.19
CA PRO A 20 9.97 14.04 3.17
C PRO A 20 9.80 14.87 4.44
N SER A 21 9.34 16.10 4.29
CA SER A 21 8.86 16.91 5.42
C SER A 21 7.40 16.58 5.69
N LEU A 22 7.03 16.48 6.97
CA LEU A 22 5.65 16.26 7.38
C LEU A 22 4.78 17.50 7.13
N LYS A 23 3.60 17.27 6.60
CA LYS A 23 2.49 18.22 6.62
C LYS A 23 1.58 17.95 7.83
N ALA A 24 0.60 18.84 8.03
CA ALA A 24 -0.45 18.61 9.01
C ALA A 24 -1.15 17.26 8.75
N ARG A 25 -1.46 16.54 9.83
CA ARG A 25 -2.11 15.23 9.83
C ARG A 25 -1.36 14.12 9.07
N GLU A 26 -0.03 14.24 8.97
CA GLU A 26 0.80 13.19 8.35
C GLU A 26 1.69 12.48 9.38
N ILE A 27 2.01 11.24 9.03
CA ILE A 27 2.99 10.40 9.71
C ILE A 27 4.13 10.11 8.74
N LEU A 28 5.36 10.19 9.21
CA LEU A 28 6.54 9.74 8.48
C LEU A 28 6.86 8.31 8.91
N ILE A 29 6.87 7.41 7.97
CA ILE A 29 7.15 5.98 8.18
C ILE A 29 8.54 5.67 7.66
N ASN A 30 9.38 5.05 8.49
CA ASN A 30 10.61 4.40 8.06
C ASN A 30 10.22 3.01 7.52
N ILE A 31 10.27 2.85 6.20
CA ILE A 31 9.88 1.63 5.51
C ILE A 31 10.88 0.50 5.82
N LYS A 32 10.39 -0.65 6.20
CA LYS A 32 11.21 -1.79 6.60
C LYS A 32 11.04 -3.00 5.68
N ARG A 33 9.84 -3.22 5.14
CA ARG A 33 9.55 -4.29 4.19
C ARG A 33 8.63 -3.79 3.09
N ILE A 34 8.86 -4.31 1.91
CA ILE A 34 8.03 -4.05 0.73
C ILE A 34 7.76 -5.41 0.08
N GLY A 35 6.50 -5.77 -0.11
CA GLY A 35 6.06 -6.83 -0.98
C GLY A 35 6.14 -6.41 -2.45
N ILE A 36 6.29 -7.37 -3.33
CA ILE A 36 6.25 -7.15 -4.78
C ILE A 36 4.97 -7.78 -5.32
N CYS A 37 4.01 -6.94 -5.67
CA CYS A 37 2.75 -7.35 -6.26
C CYS A 37 2.93 -7.76 -7.73
N GLY A 38 2.07 -8.63 -8.24
CA GLY A 38 1.99 -8.91 -9.68
C GLY A 38 1.76 -7.66 -10.52
N SER A 39 1.08 -6.66 -9.98
CA SER A 39 0.88 -5.35 -10.64
C SER A 39 2.18 -4.56 -10.77
N ASP A 40 3.13 -4.68 -9.82
CA ASP A 40 4.46 -4.06 -9.94
C ASP A 40 5.24 -4.66 -11.10
N ILE A 41 5.10 -5.98 -11.32
CA ILE A 41 5.70 -6.66 -12.47
C ILE A 41 5.08 -6.16 -13.78
N HIS A 42 3.76 -5.92 -13.82
CA HIS A 42 3.11 -5.32 -15.00
C HIS A 42 3.60 -3.90 -15.25
N VAL A 43 3.80 -3.08 -14.22
CA VAL A 43 4.42 -1.75 -14.37
C VAL A 43 5.83 -1.89 -14.92
N TYR A 44 6.64 -2.80 -14.37
CA TYR A 44 8.01 -3.04 -14.86
C TYR A 44 8.06 -3.38 -16.36
N HIS A 45 7.09 -4.14 -16.85
CA HIS A 45 6.98 -4.49 -18.28
C HIS A 45 6.24 -3.45 -19.14
N GLY A 46 5.79 -2.33 -18.59
CA GLY A 46 5.04 -1.31 -19.31
C GLY A 46 3.60 -1.73 -19.67
N LEU A 47 3.07 -2.74 -18.99
CA LEU A 47 1.75 -3.32 -19.28
C LEU A 47 0.64 -2.77 -18.39
N HIS A 48 0.98 -1.98 -17.34
CA HIS A 48 -0.02 -1.41 -16.44
C HIS A 48 -0.68 -0.18 -17.08
N PRO A 49 -2.01 -0.20 -17.30
CA PRO A 49 -2.67 0.79 -18.18
C PRO A 49 -2.76 2.20 -17.58
N TYR A 50 -2.63 2.33 -16.26
CA TYR A 50 -2.86 3.60 -15.55
C TYR A 50 -1.59 4.22 -14.97
N THR A 51 -0.44 3.56 -15.07
CA THR A 51 0.83 4.08 -14.55
C THR A 51 1.54 4.94 -15.59
N LYS A 52 2.05 6.08 -15.14
CA LYS A 52 2.92 6.96 -15.92
C LYS A 52 4.31 6.98 -15.29
N TYR A 53 5.33 7.00 -16.13
CA TYR A 53 6.73 7.09 -15.69
C TYR A 53 7.19 8.56 -15.70
N PRO A 54 8.13 8.94 -14.82
CA PRO A 54 8.73 8.12 -13.77
C PRO A 54 7.76 7.85 -12.60
N ILE A 55 7.94 6.73 -11.89
CA ILE A 55 7.13 6.36 -10.72
C ILE A 55 7.97 5.67 -9.64
N VAL A 56 7.70 5.96 -8.39
CA VAL A 56 8.15 5.16 -7.25
C VAL A 56 7.07 4.13 -6.96
N GLN A 57 7.41 2.85 -7.03
CA GLN A 57 6.47 1.75 -6.73
C GLN A 57 6.40 1.45 -5.23
N GLY A 58 5.72 0.37 -4.84
CA GLY A 58 5.62 -0.14 -3.48
C GLY A 58 4.35 0.33 -2.75
N HIS A 59 3.45 -0.63 -2.51
CA HIS A 59 2.16 -0.44 -1.85
C HIS A 59 1.85 -1.54 -0.83
N GLU A 60 2.52 -2.68 -0.90
CA GLU A 60 2.46 -3.76 0.09
C GLU A 60 3.61 -3.56 1.09
N VAL A 61 3.39 -2.78 2.14
CA VAL A 61 4.51 -2.34 2.99
C VAL A 61 4.24 -2.47 4.47
N SER A 62 5.32 -2.61 5.21
CA SER A 62 5.33 -2.40 6.65
C SER A 62 6.51 -1.52 7.05
N GLY A 63 6.35 -0.79 8.14
CA GLY A 63 7.37 0.11 8.62
C GLY A 63 7.18 0.49 10.09
N ILE A 64 8.03 1.40 10.52
CA ILE A 64 8.03 1.95 11.87
C ILE A 64 7.80 3.46 11.76
N VAL A 65 6.92 4.00 12.58
CA VAL A 65 6.73 5.45 12.69
C VAL A 65 8.05 6.10 13.06
N ALA A 66 8.54 7.01 12.23
CA ALA A 66 9.75 7.78 12.48
C ALA A 66 9.43 9.14 13.09
N GLU A 67 8.42 9.81 12.58
CA GLU A 67 7.97 11.13 13.06
C GLU A 67 6.44 11.24 12.91
N VAL A 68 5.83 12.07 13.74
CA VAL A 68 4.39 12.33 13.74
C VAL A 68 4.19 13.84 13.74
N SER A 69 3.29 14.35 12.92
CA SER A 69 2.96 15.79 12.98
C SER A 69 2.26 16.15 14.29
N PRO A 70 2.41 17.38 14.79
CA PRO A 70 1.95 17.76 16.15
C PRO A 70 0.44 17.62 16.38
N ASP A 71 -0.34 17.59 15.31
CA ASP A 71 -1.80 17.49 15.33
C ASP A 71 -2.33 16.06 15.14
N VAL A 72 -1.46 15.06 15.20
CA VAL A 72 -1.80 13.63 15.12
C VAL A 72 -1.75 13.01 16.52
N GLU A 73 -2.83 12.34 16.89
CA GLU A 73 -2.95 11.59 18.13
C GLU A 73 -2.96 10.07 17.86
N GLY A 74 -2.65 9.27 18.88
CA GLY A 74 -2.72 7.81 18.83
C GLY A 74 -1.50 7.11 18.22
N PHE A 75 -0.56 7.85 17.65
CA PHE A 75 0.71 7.33 17.13
C PHE A 75 1.91 8.00 17.77
N GLN A 76 3.01 7.26 17.87
CA GLN A 76 4.29 7.78 18.35
C GLN A 76 5.46 7.13 17.59
N PRO A 77 6.63 7.79 17.55
CA PRO A 77 7.84 7.18 17.00
C PRO A 77 8.11 5.81 17.66
N GLY A 78 8.43 4.82 16.82
CA GLY A 78 8.63 3.43 17.23
C GLY A 78 7.42 2.52 17.00
N ASP A 79 6.23 3.05 16.76
CA ASP A 79 5.05 2.22 16.49
C ASP A 79 5.20 1.45 15.17
N PRO A 80 4.97 0.11 15.14
CA PRO A 80 4.89 -0.65 13.91
C PRO A 80 3.58 -0.38 13.20
N VAL A 81 3.66 -0.15 11.88
CA VAL A 81 2.51 0.26 11.06
C VAL A 81 2.51 -0.35 9.67
N VAL A 82 1.31 -0.39 9.09
CA VAL A 82 1.04 -0.55 7.66
C VAL A 82 0.14 0.59 7.21
N PHE A 83 -0.10 0.74 5.92
CA PHE A 83 -1.05 1.73 5.42
C PHE A 83 -1.94 1.21 4.30
N MET A 84 -3.07 1.87 4.12
CA MET A 84 -3.97 1.65 2.99
C MET A 84 -3.46 2.43 1.77
N PRO A 85 -3.21 1.77 0.62
CA PRO A 85 -2.58 2.44 -0.52
C PRO A 85 -3.54 3.27 -1.38
N GLN A 86 -4.81 3.34 -1.03
CA GLN A 86 -5.83 4.05 -1.83
C GLN A 86 -5.94 5.51 -1.39
N GLU A 87 -5.80 6.42 -2.35
CA GLU A 87 -6.11 7.84 -2.19
C GLU A 87 -7.45 8.13 -2.86
N THR A 88 -8.39 8.66 -2.10
CA THR A 88 -9.74 9.01 -2.55
C THR A 88 -10.00 10.49 -2.41
N CYS A 89 -10.86 11.07 -3.26
CA CYS A 89 -11.10 12.51 -3.24
C CYS A 89 -12.01 12.99 -2.07
N GLY A 90 -12.79 12.09 -1.47
CA GLY A 90 -13.72 12.40 -0.38
C GLY A 90 -15.00 13.12 -0.79
N GLU A 91 -15.10 13.67 -2.00
CA GLU A 91 -16.18 14.58 -2.41
C GLU A 91 -17.10 14.05 -3.55
N CYS A 92 -16.64 13.10 -4.34
CA CYS A 92 -17.47 12.51 -5.40
C CYS A 92 -18.65 11.69 -4.84
N TYR A 93 -19.60 11.35 -5.70
CA TYR A 93 -20.78 10.58 -5.28
C TYR A 93 -20.40 9.26 -4.58
N PRO A 94 -19.50 8.40 -5.12
CA PRO A 94 -19.07 7.22 -4.42
C PRO A 94 -18.47 7.48 -3.04
N CYS A 95 -17.60 8.47 -2.90
CA CYS A 95 -16.97 8.79 -1.61
C CYS A 95 -18.00 9.22 -0.55
N ARG A 96 -19.00 9.99 -0.93
CA ARG A 96 -20.06 10.43 -0.01
C ARG A 96 -21.05 9.33 0.37
N HIS A 97 -20.96 8.17 -0.27
CA HIS A 97 -21.81 6.99 -0.01
C HIS A 97 -20.98 5.76 0.42
N ASP A 98 -19.80 5.98 1.01
CA ASP A 98 -18.90 4.94 1.53
C ASP A 98 -18.44 3.90 0.48
N MET A 99 -18.52 4.25 -0.79
CA MET A 99 -18.05 3.41 -1.91
C MET A 99 -16.66 3.86 -2.39
N TYR A 100 -15.73 4.02 -1.46
CA TYR A 100 -14.39 4.57 -1.70
C TYR A 100 -13.60 3.86 -2.80
N HIS A 101 -13.79 2.54 -2.94
CA HIS A 101 -13.13 1.68 -3.93
C HIS A 101 -13.50 2.00 -5.38
N ILE A 102 -14.53 2.77 -5.63
CA ILE A 102 -14.95 3.26 -6.95
C ILE A 102 -14.95 4.79 -7.03
N CYS A 103 -14.09 5.44 -6.26
CA CYS A 103 -13.91 6.90 -6.32
C CYS A 103 -13.57 7.34 -7.75
N ASP A 104 -14.25 8.39 -8.24
CA ASP A 104 -14.04 8.93 -9.60
C ASP A 104 -12.61 9.43 -9.84
N HIS A 105 -11.88 9.77 -8.75
CA HIS A 105 -10.50 10.26 -8.75
C HIS A 105 -9.55 9.34 -7.98
N LEU A 106 -9.88 8.04 -7.95
CA LEU A 106 -9.06 7.06 -7.25
C LEU A 106 -7.62 7.06 -7.75
N LYS A 107 -6.68 7.16 -6.83
CA LYS A 107 -5.26 6.90 -7.08
C LYS A 107 -4.80 5.78 -6.16
N VAL A 108 -3.91 4.97 -6.66
CA VAL A 108 -3.25 3.94 -5.86
C VAL A 108 -1.78 4.29 -5.74
N ILE A 109 -1.31 4.37 -4.51
CA ILE A 109 0.10 4.58 -4.16
C ILE A 109 0.93 3.48 -4.84
N GLY A 110 2.01 3.87 -5.51
CA GLY A 110 2.84 2.96 -6.31
C GLY A 110 2.45 2.85 -7.79
N PHE A 111 1.30 3.44 -8.21
CA PHE A 111 0.81 3.38 -9.60
C PHE A 111 0.45 4.75 -10.17
N GLN A 112 -0.51 5.46 -9.60
CA GLN A 112 -0.89 6.82 -10.00
C GLN A 112 -0.31 7.89 -9.08
N ALA A 113 0.12 7.49 -7.89
CA ALA A 113 0.88 8.29 -6.94
C ALA A 113 2.17 7.58 -6.58
N ASN A 114 3.21 8.33 -6.19
CA ASN A 114 4.47 7.74 -5.76
C ASN A 114 4.29 6.85 -4.53
N GLY A 115 4.92 5.69 -4.57
CA GLY A 115 4.86 4.67 -3.54
C GLY A 115 6.03 4.67 -2.57
N ALA A 116 6.11 3.60 -1.81
CA ALA A 116 7.00 3.47 -0.67
C ALA A 116 8.30 2.70 -0.96
N ALA A 117 8.73 2.56 -2.23
CA ALA A 117 10.05 2.02 -2.57
C ALA A 117 11.16 3.04 -2.25
N GLN A 118 11.23 3.46 -0.99
CA GLN A 118 12.15 4.44 -0.44
C GLN A 118 12.31 4.23 1.08
N GLU A 119 13.35 4.80 1.68
CA GLU A 119 13.62 4.60 3.12
C GLU A 119 12.56 5.23 4.02
N PHE A 120 12.02 6.40 3.64
CA PHE A 120 10.99 7.11 4.40
C PHE A 120 9.84 7.54 3.50
N PHE A 121 8.63 7.36 3.98
CA PHE A 121 7.39 7.70 3.28
C PHE A 121 6.46 8.50 4.20
N SER A 122 6.00 9.68 3.75
CA SER A 122 4.99 10.47 4.47
C SER A 122 3.60 10.16 3.93
N ILE A 123 2.63 10.01 4.83
CA ILE A 123 1.26 9.65 4.48
C ILE A 123 0.28 10.24 5.51
N ALA A 124 -0.93 10.53 5.06
CA ALA A 124 -2.00 11.00 5.92
C ALA A 124 -2.37 9.96 7.00
N VAL A 125 -2.56 10.39 8.23
CA VAL A 125 -2.77 9.53 9.41
C VAL A 125 -3.99 8.61 9.28
N ASP A 126 -5.03 9.04 8.59
CA ASP A 126 -6.26 8.25 8.35
C ASP A 126 -6.03 7.02 7.46
N LYS A 127 -4.89 6.94 6.79
CA LYS A 127 -4.46 5.79 5.99
C LYS A 127 -3.62 4.79 6.77
N VAL A 128 -3.13 5.15 7.95
CA VAL A 128 -2.16 4.37 8.72
C VAL A 128 -2.87 3.47 9.73
N LEU A 129 -2.45 2.22 9.81
CA LEU A 129 -2.93 1.24 10.77
C LEU A 129 -1.79 0.81 11.68
N LYS A 130 -1.98 1.00 12.98
CA LYS A 130 -1.05 0.54 14.01
C LYS A 130 -1.18 -0.96 14.19
N LEU A 131 -0.05 -1.65 14.27
CA LEU A 131 0.00 -3.09 14.38
C LEU A 131 0.08 -3.54 15.84
N PRO A 132 -0.52 -4.68 16.18
CA PRO A 132 -0.29 -5.31 17.48
C PRO A 132 1.15 -5.87 17.55
N SER A 133 1.72 -5.93 18.74
CA SER A 133 3.08 -6.42 18.98
C SER A 133 3.32 -7.89 18.61
N SER A 134 2.26 -8.66 18.39
CA SER A 134 2.32 -10.07 17.98
C SER A 134 2.66 -10.28 16.51
N ILE A 135 2.56 -9.25 15.67
CA ILE A 135 2.82 -9.33 14.22
C ILE A 135 4.21 -8.74 13.95
N ASN A 136 5.08 -9.52 13.32
CA ASN A 136 6.36 -9.02 12.86
C ASN A 136 6.23 -8.26 11.52
N LEU A 137 7.24 -7.50 11.14
CA LEU A 137 7.18 -6.65 9.94
C LEU A 137 7.15 -7.44 8.62
N ASP A 138 7.68 -8.68 8.60
CA ASP A 138 7.59 -9.54 7.42
C ASP A 138 6.15 -9.99 7.17
N GLN A 139 5.47 -10.42 8.23
CA GLN A 139 4.04 -10.75 8.19
C GLN A 139 3.18 -9.51 7.88
N ALA A 140 3.57 -8.37 8.46
CA ALA A 140 2.84 -7.11 8.29
C ALA A 140 2.81 -6.63 6.83
N ALA A 141 3.88 -6.82 6.06
CA ALA A 141 3.91 -6.48 4.65
C ALA A 141 2.89 -7.30 3.81
N MET A 142 2.41 -8.43 4.34
CA MET A 142 1.38 -9.26 3.69
C MET A 142 -0.05 -8.84 4.04
N ILE A 143 -0.26 -7.85 4.92
CA ILE A 143 -1.61 -7.43 5.35
C ILE A 143 -2.40 -6.83 4.18
N GLU A 144 -1.74 -6.04 3.33
CA GLU A 144 -2.42 -5.45 2.17
C GLU A 144 -2.95 -6.54 1.23
N PRO A 145 -2.13 -7.46 0.66
CA PRO A 145 -2.66 -8.51 -0.21
C PRO A 145 -3.60 -9.49 0.53
N LEU A 146 -3.40 -9.73 1.82
CA LEU A 146 -4.32 -10.52 2.63
C LEU A 146 -5.71 -9.86 2.71
N SER A 147 -5.77 -8.54 2.82
CA SER A 147 -7.04 -7.80 2.85
C SER A 147 -7.85 -8.00 1.55
N VAL A 148 -7.16 -8.07 0.41
CA VAL A 148 -7.78 -8.37 -0.90
C VAL A 148 -8.32 -9.80 -0.92
N ALA A 149 -7.54 -10.78 -0.43
CA ALA A 149 -7.98 -12.17 -0.34
C ALA A 149 -9.21 -12.33 0.57
N VAL A 150 -9.20 -11.73 1.75
CA VAL A 150 -10.34 -11.72 2.68
C VAL A 150 -11.58 -11.10 2.02
N HIS A 151 -11.40 -9.98 1.30
CA HIS A 151 -12.52 -9.36 0.58
C HIS A 151 -13.07 -10.31 -0.51
N ALA A 152 -12.22 -10.97 -1.28
CA ALA A 152 -12.63 -11.92 -2.32
C ALA A 152 -13.45 -13.07 -1.73
N VAL A 153 -12.98 -13.67 -0.62
CA VAL A 153 -13.72 -14.75 0.08
C VAL A 153 -15.06 -14.25 0.60
N ASN A 154 -15.09 -13.06 1.22
CA ASN A 154 -16.34 -12.47 1.71
C ASN A 154 -17.34 -12.21 0.57
N ARG A 155 -16.87 -11.88 -0.63
CA ARG A 155 -17.72 -11.69 -1.82
C ARG A 155 -18.33 -13.01 -2.32
N ALA A 156 -17.68 -14.13 -2.08
CA ALA A 156 -18.22 -15.46 -2.39
C ALA A 156 -19.34 -15.89 -1.43
N GLY A 157 -19.53 -15.18 -0.31
CA GLY A 157 -20.48 -15.55 0.74
C GLY A 157 -19.98 -16.69 1.61
N SER A 158 -20.89 -17.41 2.28
CA SER A 158 -20.50 -18.54 3.13
C SER A 158 -20.04 -19.72 2.28
N VAL A 159 -18.76 -20.06 2.40
CA VAL A 159 -18.14 -21.22 1.71
C VAL A 159 -17.96 -22.41 2.67
N ASN A 160 -18.41 -22.31 3.91
CA ASN A 160 -18.27 -23.36 4.91
C ASN A 160 -18.97 -24.65 4.46
N GLY A 161 -18.23 -25.76 4.42
CA GLY A 161 -18.71 -27.05 3.93
C GLY A 161 -18.89 -27.16 2.40
N GLN A 162 -18.54 -26.13 1.64
CA GLN A 162 -18.58 -26.14 0.19
C GLN A 162 -17.28 -26.70 -0.40
N LYS A 163 -17.37 -27.24 -1.61
CA LYS A 163 -16.18 -27.57 -2.41
C LYS A 163 -15.77 -26.34 -3.20
N VAL A 164 -14.58 -25.85 -2.97
CA VAL A 164 -14.02 -24.65 -3.62
C VAL A 164 -12.83 -25.06 -4.49
N LEU A 165 -12.79 -24.53 -5.71
CA LEU A 165 -11.64 -24.67 -6.60
C LEU A 165 -10.97 -23.32 -6.76
N VAL A 166 -9.68 -23.25 -6.42
CA VAL A 166 -8.83 -22.08 -6.63
C VAL A 166 -7.95 -22.35 -7.85
N LEU A 167 -8.04 -21.48 -8.87
CA LEU A 167 -7.22 -21.58 -10.08
C LEU A 167 -6.02 -20.64 -10.00
N GLY A 168 -4.82 -21.20 -9.86
CA GLY A 168 -3.56 -20.50 -9.75
C GLY A 168 -2.78 -20.95 -8.51
N ALA A 169 -1.49 -20.57 -8.46
CA ALA A 169 -0.57 -20.89 -7.35
C ALA A 169 0.28 -19.68 -6.93
N GLY A 170 -0.13 -18.46 -7.31
CA GLY A 170 0.51 -17.21 -6.92
C GLY A 170 0.10 -16.77 -5.50
N THR A 171 0.58 -15.59 -5.09
CA THR A 171 0.32 -15.02 -3.75
C THR A 171 -1.18 -15.00 -3.43
N MET A 172 -2.00 -14.48 -4.33
CA MET A 172 -3.46 -14.37 -4.09
C MET A 172 -4.12 -15.73 -3.92
N ALA A 173 -3.75 -16.74 -4.73
CA ALA A 173 -4.31 -18.08 -4.60
C ALA A 173 -3.95 -18.74 -3.26
N ASN A 174 -2.72 -18.54 -2.79
CA ASN A 174 -2.27 -19.05 -1.48
C ASN A 174 -2.91 -18.32 -0.30
N LEU A 175 -3.29 -17.05 -0.45
CA LEU A 175 -3.96 -16.28 0.61
C LEU A 175 -5.46 -16.55 0.69
N VAL A 176 -6.09 -16.97 -0.42
CA VAL A 176 -7.52 -17.31 -0.50
C VAL A 176 -7.78 -18.74 -0.01
N GLY A 177 -6.85 -19.68 -0.23
CA GLY A 177 -6.95 -21.09 0.19
C GLY A 177 -6.55 -21.31 1.64
#